data_00b85ddd922701f7f579cefc6b92647a
#
_entry.id   00b85ddd922701f7f579cefc6b92647a
#
_cell.length_a   1.000
_cell.length_b   1.000
_cell.length_c   1.000
_cell.angle_alpha   90.00
_cell.angle_beta   90.00
_cell.angle_gamma   90.00
#
_symmetry.space_group_name_H-M   'P 1'
#
loop_
_entity.id
_entity.type
_entity.pdbx_description
1 polymer ?
#
loop_
_entity_poly.entity_id
_entity_poly.type
_entity_poly.pdbx_seq_one_letter_code
_entity_poly.pdbx_strand_id
1 'polypeptide(L)'
;MIVFLAVAALLVAAIALFMNRPEFGRAPRGERLERIRRSPNYRDGAFRNRHATPQLTSGKGWWATMYDFLFERQERNRPDHALPAVKTDLKALDPKENLLVWFGHSSYLIQADGLRILVDPVFETASPLPFFNRPFEGTDLYKPEDMPGIDLLVITHDHWDHLDYGTVTKLRDRTGRVVCPLGVGEYFEYWSFDPQRITELDWGEQVALGGGFTVYCRPARHFSGRTFRANRTLCLLYTSPSPRDRQKSR
;
A
#
# COMPACT_ATOMS: atom_id res chain seq x y z
N MET A 1 -13.71 -21.21 -35.76
CA MET A 1 -14.20 -19.85 -35.44
C MET A 1 -15.04 -19.83 -34.18
N ILE A 2 -16.14 -20.59 -34.07
CA ILE A 2 -17.03 -20.61 -32.87
C ILE A 2 -16.29 -20.98 -31.59
N VAL A 3 -15.49 -22.05 -31.60
CA VAL A 3 -14.69 -22.49 -30.42
C VAL A 3 -13.71 -21.40 -29.98
N PHE A 4 -13.03 -20.74 -30.90
CA PHE A 4 -12.12 -19.65 -30.61
C PHE A 4 -12.85 -18.47 -29.95
N LEU A 5 -13.99 -18.07 -30.46
CA LEU A 5 -14.82 -17.00 -29.89
C LEU A 5 -15.35 -17.36 -28.50
N ALA A 6 -15.76 -18.62 -28.30
CA ALA A 6 -16.19 -19.10 -27.00
C ALA A 6 -15.06 -19.07 -25.97
N VAL A 7 -13.86 -19.54 -26.33
CA VAL A 7 -12.66 -19.49 -25.46
C VAL A 7 -12.30 -18.05 -25.14
N ALA A 8 -12.30 -17.13 -26.13
CA ALA A 8 -12.02 -15.72 -25.90
C ALA A 8 -13.05 -15.09 -24.94
N ALA A 9 -14.34 -15.37 -25.13
CA ALA A 9 -15.40 -14.87 -24.25
C ALA A 9 -15.25 -15.38 -22.81
N LEU A 10 -14.93 -16.66 -22.63
CA LEU A 10 -14.67 -17.25 -21.31
C LEU A 10 -13.46 -16.63 -20.64
N LEU A 11 -12.39 -16.36 -21.39
CA LEU A 11 -11.20 -15.68 -20.85
C LEU A 11 -11.53 -14.26 -20.40
N VAL A 12 -12.25 -13.49 -21.21
CA VAL A 12 -12.70 -12.14 -20.85
C VAL A 12 -13.59 -12.17 -19.61
N ALA A 13 -14.52 -13.11 -19.53
CA ALA A 13 -15.37 -13.28 -18.35
C ALA A 13 -14.55 -13.63 -17.09
N ALA A 14 -13.59 -14.54 -17.22
CA ALA A 14 -12.70 -14.92 -16.11
C ALA A 14 -11.85 -13.72 -15.62
N ILE A 15 -11.29 -12.95 -16.54
CA ILE A 15 -10.55 -11.71 -16.22
C ILE A 15 -11.47 -10.71 -15.52
N ALA A 16 -12.68 -10.51 -16.05
CA ALA A 16 -13.65 -9.59 -15.45
C ALA A 16 -14.05 -10.03 -14.03
N LEU A 17 -14.33 -11.30 -13.80
CA LEU A 17 -14.62 -11.85 -12.48
C LEU A 17 -13.44 -11.68 -11.53
N PHE A 18 -12.23 -11.97 -11.99
CA PHE A 18 -11.01 -11.79 -11.21
C PHE A 18 -10.80 -10.33 -10.80
N MET A 19 -10.96 -9.38 -11.74
CA MET A 19 -10.79 -7.95 -11.49
C MET A 19 -11.89 -7.32 -10.64
N ASN A 20 -13.04 -8.00 -10.48
CA ASN A 20 -14.14 -7.57 -9.61
C ASN A 20 -14.03 -8.12 -8.17
N ARG A 21 -12.96 -8.84 -7.84
CA ARG A 21 -12.74 -9.31 -6.47
C ARG A 21 -12.54 -8.10 -5.52
N PRO A 22 -12.98 -8.21 -4.26
CA PRO A 22 -12.92 -7.12 -3.29
C PRO A 22 -11.53 -6.51 -3.11
N GLU A 23 -10.48 -7.32 -3.24
CA GLU A 23 -9.10 -6.90 -3.06
C GLU A 23 -8.65 -5.82 -4.05
N PHE A 24 -9.28 -5.76 -5.23
CA PHE A 24 -9.01 -4.68 -6.20
C PHE A 24 -9.62 -3.34 -5.78
N GLY A 25 -10.54 -3.36 -4.79
CA GLY A 25 -11.22 -2.18 -4.33
C GLY A 25 -12.15 -1.58 -5.40
N ARG A 26 -12.40 -0.29 -5.29
CA ARG A 26 -13.19 0.44 -6.30
C ARG A 26 -12.63 1.85 -6.53
N ALA A 27 -12.96 2.41 -7.69
CA ALA A 27 -12.53 3.76 -8.03
C ALA A 27 -13.26 4.81 -7.16
N PRO A 28 -12.58 5.91 -6.78
CA PRO A 28 -13.22 7.04 -6.10
C PRO A 28 -14.43 7.59 -6.86
N ARG A 29 -15.49 7.96 -6.12
CA ARG A 29 -16.75 8.47 -6.65
C ARG A 29 -17.35 9.54 -5.75
N GLY A 30 -18.42 10.19 -6.21
CA GLY A 30 -19.16 11.19 -5.44
C GLY A 30 -18.27 12.35 -4.98
N GLU A 31 -18.49 12.82 -3.76
CA GLU A 31 -17.77 13.96 -3.16
C GLU A 31 -16.25 13.73 -3.10
N ARG A 32 -15.81 12.47 -2.89
CA ARG A 32 -14.38 12.13 -2.91
C ARG A 32 -13.77 12.38 -4.28
N LEU A 33 -14.45 11.98 -5.36
CA LEU A 33 -13.97 12.24 -6.71
C LEU A 33 -13.93 13.74 -6.99
N GLU A 34 -14.92 14.52 -6.53
CA GLU A 34 -14.92 15.98 -6.67
C GLU A 34 -13.76 16.61 -5.87
N ARG A 35 -13.44 16.11 -4.68
CA ARG A 35 -12.25 16.56 -3.94
C ARG A 35 -10.97 16.24 -4.69
N ILE A 36 -10.85 15.05 -5.28
CA ILE A 36 -9.72 14.64 -6.13
C ILE A 36 -9.56 15.61 -7.31
N ARG A 37 -10.65 15.93 -8.02
CA ARG A 37 -10.63 16.83 -9.17
C ARG A 37 -10.20 18.27 -8.82
N ARG A 38 -10.43 18.71 -7.59
CA ARG A 38 -9.98 20.01 -7.09
C ARG A 38 -8.53 20.01 -6.61
N SER A 39 -7.91 18.85 -6.45
CA SER A 39 -6.51 18.77 -6.05
C SER A 39 -5.60 19.37 -7.12
N PRO A 40 -4.64 20.26 -6.76
CA PRO A 40 -3.65 20.77 -7.70
C PRO A 40 -2.71 19.70 -8.23
N ASN A 41 -2.69 18.53 -7.57
CA ASN A 41 -1.86 17.39 -7.91
C ASN A 41 -2.55 16.43 -8.89
N TYR A 42 -3.85 16.63 -9.18
CA TYR A 42 -4.64 15.84 -10.12
C TYR A 42 -4.84 16.57 -11.44
N ARG A 43 -4.27 16.05 -12.52
CA ARG A 43 -4.30 16.65 -13.87
C ARG A 43 -4.45 15.57 -14.92
N ASP A 44 -5.19 15.84 -15.99
CA ASP A 44 -5.41 14.91 -17.11
C ASP A 44 -5.94 13.53 -16.66
N GLY A 45 -6.85 13.53 -15.69
CA GLY A 45 -7.50 12.31 -15.21
C GLY A 45 -6.65 11.42 -14.30
N ALA A 46 -5.51 11.93 -13.80
CA ALA A 46 -4.60 11.19 -12.91
C ALA A 46 -3.82 12.10 -11.97
N PHE A 47 -3.41 11.58 -10.81
CA PHE A 47 -2.41 12.24 -9.97
C PHE A 47 -1.06 12.26 -10.67
N ARG A 48 -0.34 13.37 -10.54
CA ARG A 48 0.95 13.61 -11.21
C ARG A 48 2.02 13.98 -10.20
N ASN A 49 3.18 13.35 -10.31
CA ASN A 49 4.36 13.75 -9.55
C ASN A 49 4.71 15.22 -9.85
N ARG A 50 5.24 15.94 -8.87
CA ARG A 50 5.71 17.34 -9.04
C ARG A 50 6.85 17.44 -10.04
N HIS A 51 7.66 16.40 -10.14
CA HIS A 51 8.75 16.28 -11.10
C HIS A 51 8.52 15.09 -12.01
N ALA A 52 8.94 15.20 -13.26
CA ALA A 52 8.88 14.08 -14.21
C ALA A 52 9.59 12.86 -13.63
N THR A 53 8.86 11.75 -13.58
CA THR A 53 9.37 10.50 -13.00
C THR A 53 9.07 9.37 -13.97
N PRO A 54 10.04 9.02 -14.83
CA PRO A 54 9.87 7.89 -15.74
C PRO A 54 9.72 6.59 -14.94
N GLN A 55 8.69 5.82 -15.28
CA GLN A 55 8.46 4.51 -14.64
C GLN A 55 9.48 3.46 -15.10
N LEU A 56 9.95 3.58 -16.35
CA LEU A 56 10.96 2.70 -16.93
C LEU A 56 12.24 3.50 -17.10
N THR A 57 13.30 3.10 -16.40
CA THR A 57 14.62 3.76 -16.43
C THR A 57 15.66 2.97 -17.21
N SER A 58 15.31 1.76 -17.64
CA SER A 58 16.21 0.84 -18.35
C SER A 58 16.48 1.22 -19.82
N GLY A 59 15.78 2.21 -20.37
CA GLY A 59 15.79 2.50 -21.81
C GLY A 59 15.08 1.43 -22.67
N LYS A 60 14.65 0.33 -22.07
CA LYS A 60 13.88 -0.72 -22.74
C LYS A 60 12.40 -0.33 -22.82
N GLY A 61 11.72 -0.74 -23.89
CA GLY A 61 10.26 -0.58 -24.00
C GLY A 61 9.51 -1.45 -22.99
N TRP A 62 8.24 -1.13 -22.76
CA TRP A 62 7.38 -1.81 -21.76
C TRP A 62 7.35 -3.34 -21.94
N TRP A 63 7.25 -3.84 -23.18
CA TRP A 63 7.21 -5.27 -23.46
C TRP A 63 8.52 -5.99 -23.14
N ALA A 64 9.65 -5.36 -23.41
CA ALA A 64 10.95 -5.93 -23.07
C ALA A 64 11.16 -5.94 -21.55
N THR A 65 10.77 -4.88 -20.85
CA THR A 65 10.82 -4.82 -19.39
C THR A 65 9.91 -5.87 -18.76
N MET A 66 8.73 -6.11 -19.31
CA MET A 66 7.82 -7.15 -18.84
C MET A 66 8.39 -8.55 -19.10
N TYR A 67 9.01 -8.77 -20.24
CA TYR A 67 9.70 -10.03 -20.54
C TYR A 67 10.82 -10.29 -19.53
N ASP A 68 11.68 -9.30 -19.27
CA ASP A 68 12.76 -9.40 -18.29
C ASP A 68 12.19 -9.71 -16.90
N PHE A 69 11.14 -9.02 -16.50
CA PHE A 69 10.48 -9.24 -15.20
C PHE A 69 9.93 -10.65 -15.03
N LEU A 70 9.39 -11.24 -16.08
CA LEU A 70 8.78 -12.57 -16.03
C LEU A 70 9.78 -13.72 -16.20
N PHE A 71 10.83 -13.52 -16.98
CA PHE A 71 11.69 -14.60 -17.46
C PHE A 71 13.17 -14.43 -17.12
N GLU A 72 13.63 -13.19 -16.84
CA GLU A 72 15.02 -12.97 -16.47
C GLU A 72 15.22 -13.27 -14.98
N ARG A 73 16.02 -14.29 -14.69
CA ARG A 73 16.42 -14.57 -13.32
C ARG A 73 17.48 -13.55 -12.89
N GLN A 74 17.11 -12.66 -12.00
CA GLN A 74 18.08 -11.80 -11.34
C GLN A 74 18.78 -12.59 -10.24
N GLU A 75 20.09 -12.70 -10.35
CA GLU A 75 20.92 -13.25 -9.29
C GLU A 75 20.77 -12.40 -8.01
N ARG A 76 20.71 -13.04 -6.87
CA ARG A 76 20.64 -12.42 -5.52
C ARG A 76 19.42 -11.52 -5.26
N ASN A 77 18.30 -11.77 -5.91
CA ASN A 77 17.05 -11.05 -5.62
C ASN A 77 16.33 -11.59 -4.35
N ARG A 78 16.81 -12.69 -3.78
CA ARG A 78 16.32 -13.29 -2.54
C ARG A 78 17.49 -13.66 -1.64
N PRO A 79 17.32 -13.56 -0.28
CA PRO A 79 18.30 -14.12 0.65
C PRO A 79 18.44 -15.63 0.48
N ASP A 80 19.65 -16.13 0.66
CA ASP A 80 19.95 -17.58 0.60
C ASP A 80 19.47 -18.34 1.86
N HIS A 81 19.18 -17.58 2.93
CA HIS A 81 18.77 -18.10 4.25
C HIS A 81 17.61 -17.28 4.79
N ALA A 82 16.86 -17.86 5.73
CA ALA A 82 15.87 -17.14 6.50
C ALA A 82 16.51 -15.92 7.19
N LEU A 83 15.85 -14.77 7.11
CA LEU A 83 16.31 -13.57 7.79
C LEU A 83 16.20 -13.77 9.30
N PRO A 84 17.24 -13.39 10.08
CA PRO A 84 17.16 -13.46 11.54
C PRO A 84 16.01 -12.59 12.03
N ALA A 85 15.07 -13.19 12.74
CA ALA A 85 13.93 -12.47 13.27
C ALA A 85 13.51 -13.05 14.62
N VAL A 86 12.94 -12.19 15.47
CA VAL A 86 12.42 -12.56 16.79
C VAL A 86 10.94 -12.22 16.83
N LYS A 87 10.10 -13.23 17.10
CA LYS A 87 8.69 -12.99 17.36
C LYS A 87 8.48 -12.58 18.81
N THR A 88 7.93 -11.37 19.00
CA THR A 88 7.56 -10.83 20.32
C THR A 88 6.04 -10.85 20.47
N ASP A 89 5.54 -11.05 21.67
CA ASP A 89 4.11 -10.86 21.95
C ASP A 89 3.78 -9.36 21.98
N LEU A 90 3.24 -8.87 20.87
CA LEU A 90 2.93 -7.45 20.70
C LEU A 90 1.77 -6.98 21.59
N LYS A 91 0.94 -7.91 22.07
CA LYS A 91 -0.19 -7.59 22.97
C LYS A 91 0.27 -7.42 24.41
N ALA A 92 1.39 -8.02 24.77
CA ALA A 92 1.99 -7.93 26.10
C ALA A 92 2.97 -6.75 26.25
N LEU A 93 3.23 -5.97 25.20
CA LEU A 93 4.10 -4.79 25.27
C LEU A 93 3.56 -3.74 26.25
N ASP A 94 4.42 -3.21 27.11
CA ASP A 94 4.05 -2.08 27.98
C ASP A 94 3.70 -0.86 27.13
N PRO A 95 2.47 -0.31 27.24
CA PRO A 95 2.08 0.87 26.48
C PRO A 95 2.95 2.11 26.70
N LYS A 96 3.72 2.15 27.80
CA LYS A 96 4.62 3.26 28.14
C LYS A 96 5.98 3.18 27.44
N GLU A 97 6.33 2.02 26.87
CA GLU A 97 7.57 1.90 26.13
C GLU A 97 7.45 2.53 24.74
N ASN A 98 8.45 3.32 24.38
CA ASN A 98 8.62 3.84 23.02
C ASN A 98 9.45 2.83 22.23
N LEU A 99 8.85 2.24 21.19
CA LEU A 99 9.48 1.19 20.40
C LEU A 99 9.05 1.22 18.93
N LEU A 100 9.83 0.55 18.11
CA LEU A 100 9.52 0.26 16.72
C LEU A 100 9.71 -1.23 16.46
N VAL A 101 8.68 -1.87 15.89
CA VAL A 101 8.75 -3.25 15.41
C VAL A 101 8.62 -3.24 13.89
N TRP A 102 9.65 -3.69 13.21
CA TRP A 102 9.65 -3.81 11.75
C TRP A 102 9.26 -5.23 11.34
N PHE A 103 8.26 -5.34 10.48
CA PHE A 103 7.70 -6.62 10.01
C PHE A 103 8.23 -7.05 8.64
N GLY A 104 9.10 -6.28 8.06
CA GLY A 104 9.60 -6.48 6.69
C GLY A 104 9.01 -5.46 5.71
N HIS A 105 9.66 -5.32 4.56
CA HIS A 105 9.31 -4.32 3.53
C HIS A 105 9.02 -2.95 4.15
N SER A 106 7.81 -2.43 3.97
CA SER A 106 7.37 -1.13 4.51
C SER A 106 6.43 -1.26 5.71
N SER A 107 6.25 -2.48 6.25
CA SER A 107 5.33 -2.74 7.36
C SER A 107 6.02 -2.57 8.70
N TYR A 108 5.49 -1.70 9.58
CA TYR A 108 6.03 -1.52 10.92
C TYR A 108 4.99 -0.97 11.91
N LEU A 109 5.17 -1.33 13.18
CA LEU A 109 4.44 -0.79 14.31
C LEU A 109 5.35 0.19 15.06
N ILE A 110 4.86 1.41 15.26
CA ILE A 110 5.44 2.38 16.18
C ILE A 110 4.55 2.44 17.42
N GLN A 111 5.15 2.31 18.59
CA GLN A 111 4.52 2.66 19.84
C GLN A 111 5.27 3.86 20.43
N ALA A 112 4.59 4.97 20.64
CA ALA A 112 5.18 6.20 21.15
C ALA A 112 4.18 6.94 22.04
N ASP A 113 4.59 7.23 23.26
CA ASP A 113 3.78 7.91 24.29
C ASP A 113 2.36 7.33 24.43
N GLY A 114 2.26 6.00 24.40
CA GLY A 114 1.01 5.26 24.50
C GLY A 114 0.22 5.12 23.21
N LEU A 115 0.61 5.81 22.12
CA LEU A 115 -0.05 5.72 20.83
C LEU A 115 0.55 4.59 19.99
N ARG A 116 -0.28 3.70 19.46
CA ARG A 116 0.10 2.61 18.55
C ARG A 116 -0.24 2.93 17.12
N ILE A 117 0.78 3.13 16.30
CA ILE A 117 0.69 3.47 14.89
C ILE A 117 1.15 2.29 14.07
N LEU A 118 0.29 1.72 13.24
CA LEU A 118 0.63 0.66 12.30
C LEU A 118 0.71 1.25 10.90
N VAL A 119 1.81 1.02 10.21
CA VAL A 119 2.07 1.57 8.87
C VAL A 119 2.17 0.45 7.85
N ASP A 120 1.44 0.59 6.74
CA ASP A 120 1.47 -0.28 5.56
C ASP A 120 1.50 -1.78 5.90
N PRO A 121 0.57 -2.31 6.72
CA PRO A 121 0.64 -3.69 7.17
C PRO A 121 0.30 -4.66 6.04
N VAL A 122 1.24 -5.57 5.74
CA VAL A 122 1.08 -6.64 4.75
C VAL A 122 1.47 -7.96 5.39
N PHE A 123 0.49 -8.72 5.89
CA PHE A 123 0.69 -9.97 6.60
C PHE A 123 0.11 -11.18 5.87
N GLU A 124 -0.66 -10.97 4.78
CA GLU A 124 -1.28 -12.05 4.03
C GLU A 124 -0.79 -12.12 2.59
N THR A 125 -0.95 -11.03 1.81
CA THR A 125 -0.52 -11.06 0.41
C THR A 125 -0.15 -9.67 -0.11
N ALA A 126 1.00 -9.59 -0.75
CA ALA A 126 1.50 -8.41 -1.44
C ALA A 126 1.20 -8.43 -2.95
N SER A 127 0.19 -9.22 -3.38
CA SER A 127 -0.12 -9.41 -4.80
C SER A 127 -1.56 -9.90 -4.97
N PRO A 128 -2.25 -9.59 -6.08
CA PRO A 128 -3.55 -10.16 -6.40
C PRO A 128 -3.51 -11.69 -6.60
N LEU A 129 -2.32 -12.23 -6.86
CA LEU A 129 -2.06 -13.66 -6.97
C LEU A 129 -1.17 -14.11 -5.81
N PRO A 130 -1.64 -14.94 -4.87
CA PRO A 130 -0.94 -15.23 -3.61
C PRO A 130 0.43 -15.89 -3.74
N PHE A 131 0.75 -16.40 -4.93
CA PHE A 131 2.05 -17.03 -5.21
C PHE A 131 3.11 -16.06 -5.72
N PHE A 132 2.72 -14.79 -6.06
CA PHE A 132 3.66 -13.73 -6.37
C PHE A 132 3.96 -12.88 -5.12
N ASN A 133 5.13 -12.23 -5.10
CA ASN A 133 5.55 -11.31 -4.04
C ASN A 133 5.40 -11.88 -2.62
N ARG A 134 5.87 -13.10 -2.42
CA ARG A 134 5.92 -13.68 -1.08
C ARG A 134 6.98 -12.98 -0.25
N PRO A 135 6.74 -12.74 1.05
CA PRO A 135 7.75 -12.23 1.94
C PRO A 135 8.97 -13.17 1.98
N PHE A 136 10.10 -12.63 2.39
CA PHE A 136 11.27 -13.46 2.64
C PHE A 136 11.05 -14.30 3.90
N GLU A 137 11.58 -15.51 3.91
CA GLU A 137 11.55 -16.36 5.08
C GLU A 137 12.16 -15.64 6.28
N GLY A 138 11.47 -15.65 7.42
CA GLY A 138 11.83 -14.90 8.61
C GLY A 138 11.13 -13.53 8.74
N THR A 139 10.55 -12.97 7.66
CA THR A 139 9.73 -11.75 7.75
C THR A 139 8.22 -12.03 7.77
N ASP A 140 7.82 -13.30 7.75
CA ASP A 140 6.44 -13.79 7.72
C ASP A 140 5.96 -14.32 9.08
N LEU A 141 6.61 -13.86 10.17
CA LEU A 141 6.34 -14.35 11.53
C LEU A 141 5.02 -13.85 12.11
N TYR A 142 4.56 -12.69 11.69
CA TYR A 142 3.37 -12.04 12.24
C TYR A 142 2.16 -12.19 11.33
N LYS A 143 1.01 -12.25 11.98
CA LYS A 143 -0.30 -12.29 11.33
C LYS A 143 -1.19 -11.16 11.87
N PRO A 144 -2.29 -10.82 11.20
CA PRO A 144 -3.22 -9.81 11.73
C PRO A 144 -3.69 -10.10 13.15
N GLU A 145 -3.82 -11.38 13.51
CA GLU A 145 -4.27 -11.82 14.83
C GLU A 145 -3.27 -11.51 15.95
N ASP A 146 -1.97 -11.39 15.63
CA ASP A 146 -0.90 -11.04 16.59
C ASP A 146 -0.91 -9.56 16.96
N MET A 147 -1.56 -8.70 16.15
CA MET A 147 -1.57 -7.26 16.39
C MET A 147 -2.38 -6.87 17.64
N PRO A 148 -1.91 -5.89 18.43
CA PRO A 148 -2.67 -5.28 19.52
C PRO A 148 -3.81 -4.40 18.98
N GLY A 149 -4.50 -3.66 19.84
CA GLY A 149 -5.32 -2.51 19.41
C GLY A 149 -4.45 -1.45 18.75
N ILE A 150 -4.94 -0.87 17.66
CA ILE A 150 -4.24 0.08 16.81
C ILE A 150 -4.97 1.41 16.88
N ASP A 151 -4.32 2.45 17.42
CA ASP A 151 -4.91 3.77 17.49
C ASP A 151 -4.96 4.43 16.12
N LEU A 152 -3.91 4.24 15.33
CA LEU A 152 -3.75 4.81 14.01
C LEU A 152 -3.21 3.79 13.00
N LEU A 153 -3.97 3.54 11.95
CA LEU A 153 -3.52 2.84 10.75
C LEU A 153 -3.14 3.88 9.69
N VAL A 154 -1.89 3.87 9.26
CA VAL A 154 -1.38 4.75 8.19
C VAL A 154 -1.13 3.93 6.95
N ILE A 155 -1.68 4.36 5.82
CA ILE A 155 -1.39 3.79 4.50
C ILE A 155 -0.71 4.85 3.65
N THR A 156 0.43 4.50 3.05
CA THR A 156 1.21 5.44 2.22
C THR A 156 0.68 5.51 0.79
N HIS A 157 0.24 4.41 0.23
CA HIS A 157 -0.40 4.32 -1.09
C HIS A 157 -1.08 2.96 -1.28
N ASP A 158 -1.74 2.79 -2.41
CA ASP A 158 -2.61 1.65 -2.67
C ASP A 158 -1.96 0.45 -3.37
N HIS A 159 -0.63 0.40 -3.49
CA HIS A 159 0.03 -0.79 -4.02
C HIS A 159 -0.21 -2.02 -3.15
N TRP A 160 -0.13 -3.20 -3.74
CA TRP A 160 -0.44 -4.46 -3.09
C TRP A 160 0.47 -4.79 -1.91
N ASP A 161 1.73 -4.35 -1.98
CA ASP A 161 2.76 -4.51 -0.97
C ASP A 161 2.76 -3.42 0.11
N HIS A 162 1.72 -2.55 0.13
CA HIS A 162 1.47 -1.53 1.15
C HIS A 162 0.05 -1.56 1.71
N LEU A 163 -0.93 -1.92 0.89
CA LEU A 163 -2.33 -2.02 1.28
C LEU A 163 -2.85 -3.44 1.02
N ASP A 164 -2.70 -4.31 1.98
CA ASP A 164 -3.17 -5.70 1.93
C ASP A 164 -4.62 -5.78 2.43
N TYR A 165 -5.54 -6.11 1.53
CA TYR A 165 -6.97 -6.28 1.81
C TYR A 165 -7.23 -7.25 2.95
N GLY A 166 -6.61 -8.44 2.92
CA GLY A 166 -6.79 -9.47 3.93
C GLY A 166 -6.36 -8.99 5.31
N THR A 167 -5.19 -8.34 5.38
CA THR A 167 -4.67 -7.77 6.63
C THR A 167 -5.57 -6.68 7.17
N VAL A 168 -5.87 -5.64 6.39
CA VAL A 168 -6.61 -4.47 6.93
C VAL A 168 -8.04 -4.81 7.32
N THR A 169 -8.70 -5.72 6.58
CA THR A 169 -10.08 -6.12 6.92
C THR A 169 -10.15 -6.92 8.23
N LYS A 170 -9.16 -7.75 8.51
CA LYS A 170 -9.05 -8.46 9.80
C LYS A 170 -8.70 -7.53 10.97
N LEU A 171 -8.05 -6.41 10.69
CA LEU A 171 -7.69 -5.40 11.70
C LEU A 171 -8.78 -4.35 11.92
N ARG A 172 -9.81 -4.30 11.08
CA ARG A 172 -10.84 -3.23 11.08
C ARG A 172 -11.40 -2.92 12.47
N ASP A 173 -11.85 -3.93 13.20
CA ASP A 173 -12.53 -3.75 14.48
C ASP A 173 -11.55 -3.37 15.63
N ARG A 174 -10.25 -3.50 15.39
CA ARG A 174 -9.17 -3.12 16.31
C ARG A 174 -8.46 -1.84 15.91
N THR A 175 -8.91 -1.19 14.82
CA THR A 175 -8.34 0.06 14.30
C THR A 175 -9.18 1.25 14.74
N GLY A 176 -8.59 2.19 15.47
CA GLY A 176 -9.24 3.40 15.92
C GLY A 176 -9.49 4.40 14.79
N ARG A 177 -8.46 4.77 14.07
CA ARG A 177 -8.50 5.73 12.95
C ARG A 177 -7.63 5.25 11.79
N VAL A 178 -8.02 5.59 10.58
CA VAL A 178 -7.22 5.42 9.35
C VAL A 178 -6.81 6.79 8.83
N VAL A 179 -5.52 6.95 8.51
CA VAL A 179 -5.01 8.09 7.74
C VAL A 179 -4.38 7.57 6.46
N CYS A 180 -4.82 8.09 5.33
CA CYS A 180 -4.39 7.62 4.03
C CYS A 180 -4.36 8.76 2.99
N PRO A 181 -3.75 8.55 1.81
CA PRO A 181 -3.76 9.51 0.72
C PRO A 181 -5.14 9.72 0.13
N LEU A 182 -5.35 10.88 -0.46
CA LEU A 182 -6.59 11.23 -1.14
C LEU A 182 -6.94 10.21 -2.23
N GLY A 183 -8.13 9.64 -2.14
CA GLY A 183 -8.66 8.59 -2.99
C GLY A 183 -8.58 7.17 -2.41
N VAL A 184 -7.65 6.92 -1.49
CA VAL A 184 -7.48 5.58 -0.85
C VAL A 184 -8.61 5.27 0.12
N GLY A 185 -9.22 6.27 0.73
CA GLY A 185 -10.37 6.09 1.62
C GLY A 185 -11.56 5.36 0.97
N GLU A 186 -11.68 5.42 -0.37
CA GLU A 186 -12.70 4.68 -1.10
C GLU A 186 -12.57 3.16 -0.93
N TYR A 187 -11.34 2.64 -0.85
CA TYR A 187 -11.11 1.22 -0.57
C TYR A 187 -11.60 0.85 0.82
N PHE A 188 -11.24 1.63 1.83
CA PHE A 188 -11.63 1.39 3.21
C PHE A 188 -13.15 1.41 3.40
N GLU A 189 -13.86 2.38 2.82
CA GLU A 189 -15.32 2.41 2.84
C GLU A 189 -15.93 1.20 2.12
N TYR A 190 -15.37 0.83 0.96
CA TYR A 190 -15.81 -0.36 0.23
C TYR A 190 -15.62 -1.64 1.04
N TRP A 191 -14.59 -1.68 1.89
CA TRP A 191 -14.29 -2.78 2.80
C TRP A 191 -14.97 -2.63 4.17
N SER A 192 -15.99 -1.79 4.25
CA SER A 192 -16.87 -1.61 5.43
C SER A 192 -16.19 -1.01 6.66
N PHE A 193 -15.15 -0.19 6.47
CA PHE A 193 -14.68 0.69 7.53
C PHE A 193 -15.67 1.85 7.71
N ASP A 194 -15.79 2.32 8.96
CA ASP A 194 -16.59 3.49 9.28
C ASP A 194 -15.99 4.75 8.63
N PRO A 195 -16.71 5.44 7.73
CA PRO A 195 -16.23 6.66 7.08
C PRO A 195 -15.76 7.75 8.05
N GLN A 196 -16.35 7.82 9.25
CA GLN A 196 -15.97 8.81 10.27
C GLN A 196 -14.58 8.56 10.86
N ARG A 197 -14.06 7.35 10.73
CA ARG A 197 -12.71 6.98 11.17
C ARG A 197 -11.65 7.14 10.07
N ILE A 198 -12.04 7.54 8.85
CA ILE A 198 -11.12 7.67 7.72
C ILE A 198 -10.79 9.13 7.50
N THR A 199 -9.51 9.45 7.51
CA THR A 199 -8.98 10.78 7.18
C THR A 199 -8.10 10.66 5.93
N GLU A 200 -8.50 11.31 4.86
CA GLU A 200 -7.70 11.40 3.63
C GLU A 200 -6.97 12.72 3.58
N LEU A 201 -5.71 12.69 3.17
CA LEU A 201 -4.86 13.89 3.05
C LEU A 201 -4.33 14.04 1.62
N ASP A 202 -4.32 15.28 1.14
CA ASP A 202 -3.58 15.68 -0.06
C ASP A 202 -2.17 16.15 0.33
N TRP A 203 -1.27 16.29 -0.64
CA TRP A 203 0.08 16.78 -0.38
C TRP A 203 0.07 18.20 0.21
N GLY A 204 0.73 18.35 1.33
CA GLY A 204 0.80 19.57 2.10
C GLY A 204 -0.24 19.67 3.21
N GLU A 205 -1.25 18.81 3.21
CA GLU A 205 -2.22 18.74 4.30
C GLU A 205 -1.65 18.00 5.51
N GLN A 206 -2.29 18.20 6.65
CA GLN A 206 -1.94 17.58 7.92
C GLN A 206 -3.18 17.33 8.77
N VAL A 207 -3.08 16.42 9.71
CA VAL A 207 -4.13 16.16 10.71
C VAL A 207 -3.51 15.98 12.09
N ALA A 208 -4.06 16.68 13.06
CA ALA A 208 -3.73 16.47 14.48
C ALA A 208 -4.48 15.23 15.00
N LEU A 209 -3.77 14.40 15.74
CA LEU A 209 -4.32 13.16 16.33
C LEU A 209 -4.70 13.31 17.80
N GLY A 210 -4.29 14.41 18.44
CA GLY A 210 -4.28 14.54 19.90
C GLY A 210 -2.94 14.11 20.50
N GLY A 211 -2.75 14.33 21.82
CA GLY A 211 -1.51 13.95 22.51
C GLY A 211 -0.21 14.57 21.95
N GLY A 212 -0.31 15.67 21.19
CA GLY A 212 0.86 16.31 20.55
C GLY A 212 1.27 15.70 19.21
N PHE A 213 0.63 14.64 18.74
CA PHE A 213 0.95 14.01 17.46
C PHE A 213 0.25 14.68 16.29
N THR A 214 0.98 14.86 15.20
CA THR A 214 0.44 15.37 13.93
C THR A 214 0.97 14.53 12.76
N VAL A 215 0.07 14.09 11.89
CA VAL A 215 0.43 13.43 10.63
C VAL A 215 0.49 14.46 9.52
N TYR A 216 1.60 14.50 8.81
CA TYR A 216 1.84 15.37 7.67
C TYR A 216 1.85 14.56 6.37
N CYS A 217 1.09 14.97 5.38
CA CYS A 217 1.11 14.42 4.04
C CYS A 217 2.17 15.12 3.19
N ARG A 218 3.22 14.41 2.81
CA ARG A 218 4.33 14.95 2.02
C ARG A 218 4.37 14.35 0.61
N PRO A 219 4.82 15.11 -0.40
CA PRO A 219 4.96 14.61 -1.77
C PRO A 219 5.95 13.47 -1.87
N ALA A 220 5.61 12.48 -2.69
CA ALA A 220 6.51 11.41 -3.06
C ALA A 220 6.70 11.34 -4.59
N ARG A 221 7.80 10.74 -5.03
CA ARG A 221 8.05 10.43 -6.45
C ARG A 221 7.74 8.96 -6.70
N HIS A 222 6.46 8.65 -6.80
CA HIS A 222 5.98 7.30 -7.00
C HIS A 222 4.67 7.30 -7.79
N PHE A 223 4.11 6.15 -8.05
CA PHE A 223 2.81 5.98 -8.70
C PHE A 223 1.89 5.14 -7.80
N SER A 224 0.61 5.19 -8.05
CA SER A 224 -0.41 4.41 -7.35
C SER A 224 -1.16 3.52 -8.33
N GLY A 225 -1.86 2.51 -7.82
CA GLY A 225 -2.77 1.70 -8.60
C GLY A 225 -2.75 0.22 -8.27
N ARG A 226 -3.98 -0.37 -8.27
CA ARG A 226 -4.23 -1.81 -8.06
C ARG A 226 -4.82 -2.46 -9.32
N THR A 227 -5.03 -1.67 -10.38
CA THR A 227 -5.65 -2.11 -11.63
C THR A 227 -4.84 -1.60 -12.83
N PHE A 228 -5.32 -1.85 -14.04
CA PHE A 228 -4.70 -1.32 -15.27
C PHE A 228 -4.69 0.21 -15.37
N ARG A 229 -5.44 0.91 -14.50
CA ARG A 229 -5.46 2.38 -14.47
C ARG A 229 -4.71 2.89 -13.25
N ALA A 230 -3.48 3.30 -13.45
CA ALA A 230 -2.63 3.90 -12.42
C ALA A 230 -3.04 5.33 -12.06
N ASN A 231 -2.57 5.79 -10.89
CA ASN A 231 -2.64 7.19 -10.42
C ASN A 231 -4.07 7.76 -10.24
N ARG A 232 -5.04 6.90 -9.90
CA ARG A 232 -6.39 7.34 -9.51
C ARG A 232 -6.47 7.81 -8.07
N THR A 233 -5.53 7.37 -7.26
CA THR A 233 -5.33 7.73 -5.87
C THR A 233 -4.01 8.45 -5.74
N LEU A 234 -3.87 9.29 -4.72
CA LEU A 234 -2.61 9.95 -4.43
C LEU A 234 -1.62 8.93 -3.84
N CYS A 235 -0.34 9.12 -4.08
CA CYS A 235 0.73 8.35 -3.45
C CYS A 235 1.49 9.22 -2.46
N LEU A 236 1.70 8.69 -1.27
CA LEU A 236 2.59 9.22 -0.27
C LEU A 236 3.75 8.26 -0.14
N LEU A 237 4.97 8.71 -0.25
CA LEU A 237 6.10 7.98 0.27
C LEU A 237 6.60 8.73 1.50
N TYR A 238 6.67 8.05 2.60
CA TYR A 238 7.47 8.46 3.73
C TYR A 238 8.92 8.19 3.37
N THR A 239 9.47 8.95 2.46
CA THR A 239 10.91 8.96 2.26
C THR A 239 11.45 10.21 2.92
N SER A 240 11.91 10.04 4.13
CA SER A 240 13.16 10.70 4.47
C SER A 240 14.16 10.32 3.37
N PRO A 241 14.87 11.26 2.74
CA PRO A 241 15.82 10.91 1.68
C PRO A 241 16.86 9.96 2.26
N SER A 242 16.73 8.68 1.93
CA SER A 242 17.72 7.68 2.27
C SER A 242 19.03 8.06 1.55
N PRO A 243 20.19 7.91 2.17
CA PRO A 243 21.47 8.06 1.50
C PRO A 243 21.59 7.19 0.24
N ARG A 244 20.84 6.08 0.14
CA ARG A 244 20.74 5.20 -1.04
C ARG A 244 20.00 5.84 -2.21
N ASP A 245 19.02 6.72 -1.97
CA ASP A 245 18.28 7.39 -3.04
C ASP A 245 19.14 8.43 -3.74
N ARG A 246 20.14 8.99 -3.05
CA ARG A 246 21.15 9.89 -3.65
C ARG A 246 22.11 9.17 -4.59
N GLN A 247 22.35 7.87 -4.42
CA GLN A 247 23.23 7.09 -5.29
C GLN A 247 22.57 6.65 -6.60
N LYS A 248 21.23 6.59 -6.66
CA LYS A 248 20.48 6.25 -7.87
C LYS A 248 20.18 7.45 -8.79
N SER A 249 20.50 8.66 -8.34
CA SER A 249 20.26 9.91 -9.09
C SER A 249 21.52 10.51 -9.72
N ARG A 250 22.61 9.73 -9.86
CA ARG A 250 23.82 10.11 -10.61
C ARG A 250 23.98 9.23 -11.84
#